data_a22edaff8b28b6c6ac86b2d3f89148be
#
_entry.id   a22edaff8b28b6c6ac86b2d3f89148be
#
_cell.length_a   1.000
_cell.length_b   1.000
_cell.length_c   1.000
_cell.angle_alpha   90.00
_cell.angle_beta   90.00
_cell.angle_gamma   90.00
#
_symmetry.space_group_name_H-M   'P 1'
#
loop_
_entity.id
_entity.type
_entity.pdbx_description
1 polymer ?
#
loop_
_entity_poly.entity_id
_entity_poly.type
_entity_poly.pdbx_seq_one_letter_code
_entity_poly.pdbx_strand_id
1 'polypeptide(L)'
;HSESDSFAFEGYKRDSYTIKVQNPRFGSGEGKCVITESVRGDDVYILVDVCNYNISYPIGKYTNLMSPDDHYQDLKRVIAAIGGKARRVNVIMPYLYEGRQSKRIGRESLDCATSLHELINMGVENIITFDAHDPQIQNATPLHGFETVQPSYQFIKALLNHEQGLHIDNEHFMIISPDEGSMSRAIYLANILGVDMGMYYKRLDYSKNIGGRHPIAAYEFLGPNVAGKDMILIDDMISSGDTILKIASLLKDRGAGRIYLCSTFGLFTDNLKKFDEAHAAGVFDKLLTTNMVYQIGRASCRERV
;
A
#
# COMPACT_ATOMS: atom_id res chain seq x y z
N HIS A 1 25.19 -9.58 -10.51
CA HIS A 1 25.99 -10.76 -10.19
C HIS A 1 27.27 -10.74 -11.01
N SER A 2 28.43 -10.99 -10.40
CA SER A 2 29.70 -11.06 -11.11
C SER A 2 29.84 -12.39 -11.84
N GLU A 3 30.57 -12.43 -12.94
CA GLU A 3 30.82 -13.69 -13.68
C GLU A 3 31.39 -14.81 -12.81
N SER A 4 32.03 -14.49 -11.68
CA SER A 4 32.55 -15.47 -10.72
C SER A 4 31.48 -16.26 -9.96
N ASP A 5 30.25 -15.74 -9.84
CA ASP A 5 29.17 -16.40 -9.13
C ASP A 5 28.40 -17.40 -10.01
N SER A 6 28.68 -17.40 -11.31
CA SER A 6 28.01 -18.22 -12.31
C SER A 6 28.43 -19.70 -12.33
N PHE A 7 29.45 -20.09 -11.57
CA PHE A 7 29.95 -21.45 -11.57
C PHE A 7 29.15 -22.46 -10.74
N ALA A 8 28.26 -21.97 -9.87
CA ALA A 8 27.58 -22.84 -8.91
C ALA A 8 26.38 -23.63 -9.51
N PHE A 9 25.69 -23.07 -10.54
CA PHE A 9 24.49 -23.70 -11.09
C PHE A 9 24.29 -23.41 -12.58
N GLU A 10 23.97 -24.43 -13.35
CA GLU A 10 23.66 -24.31 -14.80
C GLU A 10 22.49 -23.36 -15.10
N GLY A 11 21.55 -23.21 -14.16
CA GLY A 11 20.42 -22.26 -14.24
C GLY A 11 20.76 -20.78 -14.16
N TYR A 12 22.00 -20.43 -13.79
CA TYR A 12 22.46 -19.04 -13.66
C TYR A 12 22.71 -18.33 -15.01
N LYS A 13 22.66 -19.03 -16.10
CA LYS A 13 22.89 -18.51 -17.46
C LYS A 13 21.63 -17.98 -18.15
N ARG A 14 20.52 -17.81 -17.43
CA ARG A 14 19.28 -17.26 -17.99
C ARG A 14 19.31 -15.74 -17.96
N ASP A 15 19.04 -15.11 -19.09
CA ASP A 15 18.87 -13.65 -19.18
C ASP A 15 17.62 -13.16 -18.45
N SER A 16 16.64 -14.01 -18.21
CA SER A 16 15.40 -13.71 -17.51
C SER A 16 14.90 -14.91 -16.72
N TYR A 17 14.42 -14.64 -15.52
CA TYR A 17 13.72 -15.59 -14.65
C TYR A 17 12.21 -15.47 -14.73
N THR A 18 11.69 -14.63 -15.62
CA THR A 18 10.25 -14.41 -15.80
C THR A 18 9.66 -15.56 -16.61
N ILE A 19 8.60 -16.17 -16.09
CA ILE A 19 7.83 -17.21 -16.75
C ILE A 19 6.67 -16.58 -17.49
N LYS A 20 6.41 -17.04 -18.73
CA LYS A 20 5.27 -16.56 -19.52
C LYS A 20 3.98 -17.17 -19.02
N VAL A 21 3.08 -16.31 -18.55
CA VAL A 21 1.75 -16.65 -18.07
C VAL A 21 0.72 -15.93 -18.92
N GLN A 22 -0.34 -16.64 -19.29
CA GLN A 22 -1.47 -16.08 -20.04
C GLN A 22 -2.75 -16.33 -19.26
N ASN A 23 -3.56 -15.29 -19.08
CA ASN A 23 -4.86 -15.34 -18.44
C ASN A 23 -5.98 -14.96 -19.42
N PRO A 24 -6.24 -15.78 -20.46
CA PRO A 24 -7.30 -15.47 -21.42
C PRO A 24 -8.69 -15.51 -20.79
N ARG A 25 -9.57 -14.69 -21.33
CA ARG A 25 -11.00 -14.65 -20.97
C ARG A 25 -11.85 -15.25 -22.10
N PHE A 26 -12.87 -16.01 -21.71
CA PHE A 26 -13.95 -16.41 -22.60
C PHE A 26 -14.91 -15.22 -22.84
N GLY A 27 -15.75 -15.31 -23.86
CA GLY A 27 -16.74 -14.26 -24.15
C GLY A 27 -17.75 -14.00 -23.03
N SER A 28 -17.93 -14.96 -22.12
CA SER A 28 -18.73 -14.85 -20.88
C SER A 28 -18.03 -14.06 -19.76
N GLY A 29 -16.72 -13.77 -19.91
CA GLY A 29 -15.89 -13.17 -18.85
C GLY A 29 -15.16 -14.17 -17.96
N GLU A 30 -15.49 -15.47 -18.08
CA GLU A 30 -14.75 -16.53 -17.37
C GLU A 30 -13.28 -16.57 -17.84
N GLY A 31 -12.37 -16.84 -16.91
CA GLY A 31 -10.95 -16.88 -17.20
C GLY A 31 -10.34 -18.26 -17.01
N LYS A 32 -9.22 -18.48 -17.67
CA LYS A 32 -8.30 -19.57 -17.39
C LYS A 32 -6.87 -19.06 -17.31
N CYS A 33 -5.97 -19.85 -16.72
CA CYS A 33 -4.55 -19.59 -16.75
C CYS A 33 -3.81 -20.65 -17.55
N VAL A 34 -2.80 -20.23 -18.32
CA VAL A 34 -1.89 -21.13 -19.04
C VAL A 34 -0.47 -20.70 -18.71
N ILE A 35 0.32 -21.63 -18.17
CA ILE A 35 1.78 -21.49 -17.99
C ILE A 35 2.46 -22.27 -19.11
N THR A 36 3.30 -21.60 -19.89
CA THR A 36 3.89 -22.19 -21.10
C THR A 36 5.21 -22.91 -20.85
N GLU A 37 5.78 -22.76 -19.65
CA GLU A 37 7.06 -23.31 -19.24
C GLU A 37 6.91 -24.24 -18.04
N SER A 38 7.87 -25.17 -17.87
CA SER A 38 7.86 -26.04 -16.69
C SER A 38 8.31 -25.27 -15.46
N VAL A 39 7.58 -25.43 -14.36
CA VAL A 39 7.92 -24.89 -13.04
C VAL A 39 8.30 -26.00 -12.05
N ARG A 40 8.57 -27.19 -12.56
CA ARG A 40 8.85 -28.36 -11.73
C ARG A 40 10.14 -28.18 -10.92
N GLY A 41 10.00 -28.22 -9.60
CA GLY A 41 11.11 -28.10 -8.66
C GLY A 41 11.61 -26.67 -8.43
N ASP A 42 11.01 -25.68 -9.08
CA ASP A 42 11.38 -24.27 -8.93
C ASP A 42 10.75 -23.64 -7.67
N ASP A 43 11.40 -22.62 -7.13
CA ASP A 43 10.83 -21.69 -6.20
C ASP A 43 10.13 -20.58 -7.00
N VAL A 44 8.81 -20.62 -7.04
CA VAL A 44 7.99 -19.70 -7.84
C VAL A 44 7.58 -18.50 -7.00
N TYR A 45 7.79 -17.30 -7.55
CA TYR A 45 7.32 -16.04 -6.99
C TYR A 45 6.29 -15.43 -7.93
N ILE A 46 5.06 -15.24 -7.43
CA ILE A 46 3.96 -14.64 -8.18
C ILE A 46 3.82 -13.20 -7.70
N LEU A 47 4.15 -12.24 -8.57
CA LEU A 47 3.92 -10.82 -8.31
C LEU A 47 2.57 -10.41 -8.88
N VAL A 48 1.70 -9.87 -8.04
CA VAL A 48 0.36 -9.41 -8.42
C VAL A 48 0.07 -8.02 -7.87
N ASP A 49 -0.33 -7.09 -8.75
CA ASP A 49 -0.89 -5.80 -8.38
C ASP A 49 -2.42 -5.85 -8.50
N VAL A 50 -3.09 -6.04 -7.37
CA VAL A 50 -4.56 -6.12 -7.31
C VAL A 50 -5.25 -4.78 -7.52
N CYS A 51 -4.50 -3.68 -7.46
CA CYS A 51 -5.01 -2.32 -7.69
C CYS A 51 -4.76 -1.81 -9.12
N ASN A 52 -4.35 -2.66 -10.05
CA ASN A 52 -4.12 -2.26 -11.43
C ASN A 52 -5.42 -2.12 -12.22
N TYR A 53 -6.03 -0.96 -12.16
CA TYR A 53 -7.28 -0.63 -12.89
C TYR A 53 -7.08 -0.36 -14.39
N ASN A 54 -5.86 -0.52 -14.93
CA ASN A 54 -5.59 -0.26 -16.34
C ASN A 54 -5.77 -1.49 -17.23
N ILE A 55 -5.99 -2.65 -16.64
CA ILE A 55 -6.24 -3.90 -17.37
C ILE A 55 -7.74 -4.07 -17.57
N SER A 56 -8.13 -4.45 -18.78
CA SER A 56 -9.52 -4.70 -19.12
C SER A 56 -9.67 -5.95 -19.97
N TYR A 57 -10.88 -6.48 -20.02
CA TYR A 57 -11.25 -7.62 -20.86
C TYR A 57 -12.66 -7.47 -21.40
N PRO A 58 -12.97 -8.04 -22.59
CA PRO A 58 -14.31 -7.99 -23.15
C PRO A 58 -15.26 -9.01 -22.49
N ILE A 59 -16.50 -8.57 -22.25
CA ILE A 59 -17.64 -9.46 -21.94
C ILE A 59 -18.72 -9.16 -22.97
N GLY A 60 -18.86 -10.04 -23.96
CA GLY A 60 -19.78 -9.80 -25.07
C GLY A 60 -19.43 -8.49 -25.80
N LYS A 61 -20.31 -7.48 -25.70
CA LYS A 61 -20.14 -6.16 -26.33
C LYS A 61 -19.53 -5.11 -25.40
N TYR A 62 -19.30 -5.44 -24.13
CA TYR A 62 -18.83 -4.51 -23.11
C TYR A 62 -17.35 -4.75 -22.80
N THR A 63 -16.66 -3.67 -22.40
CA THR A 63 -15.31 -3.76 -21.84
C THR A 63 -15.42 -3.64 -20.33
N ASN A 64 -14.94 -4.64 -19.63
CA ASN A 64 -14.87 -4.66 -18.16
C ASN A 64 -13.46 -4.30 -17.71
N LEU A 65 -13.34 -3.33 -16.81
CA LEU A 65 -12.08 -3.05 -16.12
C LEU A 65 -11.88 -4.08 -15.01
N MET A 66 -10.68 -4.61 -14.88
CA MET A 66 -10.38 -5.57 -13.82
C MET A 66 -10.49 -4.92 -12.44
N SER A 67 -11.32 -5.52 -11.59
CA SER A 67 -11.42 -5.20 -10.16
C SER A 67 -10.31 -5.90 -9.37
N PRO A 68 -10.09 -5.54 -8.09
CA PRO A 68 -9.24 -6.32 -7.19
C PRO A 68 -9.62 -7.81 -7.13
N ASP A 69 -10.92 -8.12 -7.19
CA ASP A 69 -11.43 -9.50 -7.21
C ASP A 69 -11.02 -10.24 -8.48
N ASP A 70 -11.04 -9.57 -9.63
CA ASP A 70 -10.58 -10.16 -10.90
C ASP A 70 -9.10 -10.53 -10.84
N HIS A 71 -8.27 -9.64 -10.31
CA HIS A 71 -6.84 -9.87 -10.12
C HIS A 71 -6.57 -10.99 -9.12
N TYR A 72 -7.28 -10.98 -8.01
CA TYR A 72 -7.17 -12.03 -6.99
C TYR A 72 -7.62 -13.40 -7.54
N GLN A 73 -8.69 -13.44 -8.33
CA GLN A 73 -9.13 -14.67 -8.98
C GLN A 73 -8.12 -15.17 -10.03
N ASP A 74 -7.45 -14.26 -10.75
CA ASP A 74 -6.36 -14.63 -11.66
C ASP A 74 -5.13 -15.16 -10.92
N LEU A 75 -4.78 -14.59 -9.78
CA LEU A 75 -3.76 -15.16 -8.89
C LEU A 75 -4.08 -16.62 -8.54
N LYS A 76 -5.31 -16.91 -8.11
CA LYS A 76 -5.73 -18.28 -7.80
C LYS A 76 -5.63 -19.21 -9.01
N ARG A 77 -5.96 -18.73 -10.21
CA ARG A 77 -5.80 -19.50 -11.46
C ARG A 77 -4.34 -19.82 -11.77
N VAL A 78 -3.42 -18.87 -11.52
CA VAL A 78 -1.97 -19.09 -11.69
C VAL A 78 -1.50 -20.17 -10.73
N ILE A 79 -1.86 -20.09 -9.45
CA ILE A 79 -1.51 -21.10 -8.44
C ILE A 79 -2.07 -22.48 -8.84
N ALA A 80 -3.32 -22.55 -9.30
CA ALA A 80 -3.92 -23.79 -9.78
C ALA A 80 -3.21 -24.36 -11.03
N ALA A 81 -2.75 -23.49 -11.94
CA ALA A 81 -2.00 -23.92 -13.12
C ALA A 81 -0.58 -24.46 -12.79
N ILE A 82 0.04 -23.98 -11.71
CA ILE A 82 1.28 -24.58 -11.16
C ILE A 82 1.04 -26.03 -10.72
N GLY A 83 -0.15 -26.31 -10.19
CA GLY A 83 -0.63 -27.67 -9.92
C GLY A 83 0.21 -28.47 -8.94
N GLY A 84 0.81 -27.84 -7.94
CA GLY A 84 1.64 -28.49 -6.93
C GLY A 84 2.98 -29.04 -7.45
N LYS A 85 3.44 -28.61 -8.63
CA LYS A 85 4.68 -29.10 -9.24
C LYS A 85 5.90 -28.26 -8.87
N ALA A 86 5.71 -27.02 -8.48
CA ALA A 86 6.76 -26.16 -7.94
C ALA A 86 7.26 -26.72 -6.60
N ARG A 87 8.49 -26.42 -6.25
CA ARG A 87 9.05 -26.72 -4.93
C ARG A 87 8.39 -25.85 -3.86
N ARG A 88 8.25 -24.55 -4.13
CA ARG A 88 7.57 -23.57 -3.29
C ARG A 88 6.81 -22.59 -4.16
N VAL A 89 5.67 -22.11 -3.64
CA VAL A 89 4.91 -21.01 -4.24
C VAL A 89 4.88 -19.87 -3.25
N ASN A 90 5.39 -18.73 -3.68
CA ASN A 90 5.43 -17.49 -2.89
C ASN A 90 4.62 -16.43 -3.62
N VAL A 91 3.84 -15.64 -2.90
CA VAL A 91 3.05 -14.55 -3.46
C VAL A 91 3.63 -13.22 -2.97
N ILE A 92 3.93 -12.32 -3.90
CA ILE A 92 4.28 -10.93 -3.63
C ILE A 92 3.08 -10.10 -4.07
N MET A 93 2.39 -9.54 -3.10
CA MET A 93 1.20 -8.72 -3.30
C MET A 93 1.45 -7.36 -2.65
N PRO A 94 2.01 -6.39 -3.38
CA PRO A 94 2.40 -5.10 -2.79
C PRO A 94 1.27 -4.46 -2.00
N TYR A 95 0.10 -4.26 -2.60
CA TYR A 95 -1.12 -3.90 -1.90
C TYR A 95 -1.87 -5.17 -1.50
N LEU A 96 -2.04 -5.38 -0.20
CA LEU A 96 -2.70 -6.58 0.31
C LEU A 96 -4.19 -6.57 -0.06
N TYR A 97 -4.62 -7.60 -0.80
CA TYR A 97 -6.03 -7.78 -1.17
C TYR A 97 -6.92 -7.80 0.07
N GLU A 98 -7.98 -6.98 0.03
CA GLU A 98 -8.91 -6.77 1.15
C GLU A 98 -8.22 -6.35 2.48
N GLY A 99 -7.01 -5.77 2.42
CA GLY A 99 -6.24 -5.38 3.59
C GLY A 99 -6.97 -4.42 4.53
N ARG A 100 -7.93 -3.63 4.02
CA ARG A 100 -8.79 -2.74 4.82
C ARG A 100 -9.87 -3.48 5.62
N GLN A 101 -10.20 -4.72 5.22
CA GLN A 101 -11.15 -5.60 5.88
C GLN A 101 -10.40 -6.65 6.74
N SER A 102 -9.48 -6.18 7.57
CA SER A 102 -8.64 -6.98 8.48
C SER A 102 -9.30 -7.27 9.82
N LYS A 103 -10.33 -6.51 10.19
CA LYS A 103 -11.05 -6.61 11.47
C LYS A 103 -12.53 -6.82 11.22
N ARG A 104 -13.18 -7.57 12.12
CA ARG A 104 -14.62 -7.77 12.10
C ARG A 104 -15.27 -7.00 13.25
N ILE A 105 -16.24 -6.16 12.93
CA ILE A 105 -17.09 -5.48 13.88
C ILE A 105 -18.55 -5.91 13.60
N GLY A 106 -19.11 -6.70 14.50
CA GLY A 106 -20.49 -7.19 14.30
C GLY A 106 -20.60 -8.30 13.26
N ARG A 107 -21.56 -8.17 12.33
CA ARG A 107 -21.89 -9.20 11.31
C ARG A 107 -21.28 -8.87 9.96
N GLU A 108 -20.01 -8.63 9.92
CA GLU A 108 -19.25 -8.32 8.70
C GLU A 108 -18.47 -9.55 8.22
N SER A 109 -18.15 -9.58 6.95
CA SER A 109 -17.17 -10.52 6.41
C SER A 109 -15.77 -10.19 6.96
N LEU A 110 -14.83 -11.12 6.85
CA LEU A 110 -13.43 -10.94 7.23
C LEU A 110 -12.56 -11.33 6.03
N ASP A 111 -12.69 -10.55 4.96
CA ASP A 111 -12.23 -10.95 3.64
C ASP A 111 -10.72 -11.06 3.55
N CYS A 112 -9.97 -10.19 4.24
CA CYS A 112 -8.51 -10.27 4.26
C CYS A 112 -8.02 -11.61 4.83
N ALA A 113 -8.47 -12.00 6.02
CA ALA A 113 -8.07 -13.26 6.62
C ALA A 113 -8.54 -14.47 5.80
N THR A 114 -9.77 -14.40 5.26
CA THR A 114 -10.32 -15.46 4.41
C THR A 114 -9.48 -15.66 3.15
N SER A 115 -9.10 -14.58 2.49
CA SER A 115 -8.24 -14.65 1.28
C SER A 115 -6.85 -15.22 1.56
N LEU A 116 -6.24 -14.85 2.69
CA LEU A 116 -4.97 -15.44 3.11
C LEU A 116 -5.10 -16.96 3.32
N HIS A 117 -6.15 -17.39 4.00
CA HIS A 117 -6.43 -18.82 4.20
C HIS A 117 -6.67 -19.55 2.88
N GLU A 118 -7.38 -18.95 1.92
CA GLU A 118 -7.57 -19.54 0.58
C GLU A 118 -6.23 -19.79 -0.10
N LEU A 119 -5.31 -18.79 -0.12
CA LEU A 119 -4.01 -18.93 -0.75
C LEU A 119 -3.16 -20.02 -0.09
N ILE A 120 -3.15 -20.07 1.24
CA ILE A 120 -2.46 -21.10 2.02
C ILE A 120 -3.00 -22.50 1.70
N ASN A 121 -4.34 -22.66 1.68
CA ASN A 121 -4.98 -23.93 1.34
C ASN A 121 -4.70 -24.36 -0.11
N MET A 122 -4.38 -23.42 -0.99
CA MET A 122 -3.92 -23.70 -2.36
C MET A 122 -2.42 -24.03 -2.44
N GLY A 123 -1.67 -24.04 -1.34
CA GLY A 123 -0.26 -24.41 -1.26
C GLY A 123 0.72 -23.23 -1.36
N VAL A 124 0.27 -22.00 -1.10
CA VAL A 124 1.17 -20.85 -0.95
C VAL A 124 1.90 -20.97 0.39
N GLU A 125 3.23 -20.90 0.35
CA GLU A 125 4.07 -21.04 1.54
C GLU A 125 4.36 -19.68 2.19
N ASN A 126 4.64 -18.66 1.38
CA ASN A 126 4.93 -17.32 1.88
C ASN A 126 4.12 -16.27 1.14
N ILE A 127 3.62 -15.28 1.88
CA ILE A 127 2.94 -14.09 1.37
C ILE A 127 3.73 -12.87 1.81
N ILE A 128 4.16 -12.06 0.86
CA ILE A 128 4.93 -10.84 1.07
C ILE A 128 4.08 -9.66 0.63
N THR A 129 3.87 -8.71 1.51
CA THR A 129 3.16 -7.46 1.23
C THR A 129 3.97 -6.26 1.69
N PHE A 130 3.52 -5.06 1.36
CA PHE A 130 4.15 -3.84 1.82
C PHE A 130 3.16 -3.06 2.67
N ASP A 131 3.62 -2.54 3.79
CA ASP A 131 2.88 -1.65 4.69
C ASP A 131 1.41 -2.06 4.88
N ALA A 132 1.19 -3.28 5.34
CA ALA A 132 -0.16 -3.79 5.57
C ALA A 132 -0.97 -2.81 6.43
N HIS A 133 -2.20 -2.51 6.00
CA HIS A 133 -3.10 -1.56 6.68
C HIS A 133 -3.23 -1.84 8.17
N ASP A 134 -3.35 -3.11 8.53
CA ASP A 134 -3.23 -3.59 9.90
C ASP A 134 -2.15 -4.67 9.97
N PRO A 135 -0.98 -4.40 10.58
CA PRO A 135 0.10 -5.38 10.66
C PRO A 135 -0.27 -6.61 11.50
N GLN A 136 -1.32 -6.55 12.32
CA GLN A 136 -1.80 -7.70 13.10
C GLN A 136 -2.47 -8.78 12.24
N ILE A 137 -2.73 -8.51 10.96
CA ILE A 137 -3.29 -9.53 10.04
C ILE A 137 -2.38 -10.75 9.91
N GLN A 138 -1.08 -10.63 10.17
CA GLN A 138 -0.16 -11.76 10.26
C GLN A 138 -0.61 -12.84 11.25
N ASN A 139 -1.37 -12.47 12.27
CA ASN A 139 -1.89 -13.40 13.27
C ASN A 139 -2.97 -14.35 12.69
N ALA A 140 -3.51 -14.04 11.51
CA ALA A 140 -4.43 -14.96 10.82
C ALA A 140 -3.70 -16.18 10.25
N THR A 141 -2.37 -16.13 10.09
CA THR A 141 -1.58 -17.18 9.45
C THR A 141 -0.37 -17.61 10.29
N PRO A 142 -0.56 -18.06 11.54
CA PRO A 142 0.52 -18.20 12.52
C PRO A 142 1.57 -19.28 12.18
N LEU A 143 1.24 -20.19 11.25
CA LEU A 143 2.12 -21.30 10.86
C LEU A 143 2.68 -21.15 9.43
N HIS A 144 2.42 -20.01 8.77
CA HIS A 144 2.86 -19.75 7.40
C HIS A 144 3.64 -18.44 7.33
N GLY A 145 4.52 -18.31 6.36
CA GLY A 145 5.28 -17.10 6.13
C GLY A 145 4.38 -15.94 5.69
N PHE A 146 4.32 -14.91 6.50
CA PHE A 146 3.68 -13.64 6.16
C PHE A 146 4.62 -12.50 6.55
N GLU A 147 4.98 -11.68 5.58
CA GLU A 147 5.87 -10.55 5.80
C GLU A 147 5.26 -9.26 5.27
N THR A 148 5.40 -8.19 6.05
CA THR A 148 5.05 -6.84 5.64
C THR A 148 6.29 -5.94 5.68
N VAL A 149 6.65 -5.38 4.53
CA VAL A 149 7.84 -4.56 4.35
C VAL A 149 7.46 -3.09 4.47
N GLN A 150 8.19 -2.34 5.32
CA GLN A 150 7.94 -0.91 5.52
C GLN A 150 8.79 -0.06 4.57
N PRO A 151 8.22 0.89 3.80
CA PRO A 151 8.97 1.75 2.88
C PRO A 151 9.62 2.96 3.55
N SER A 152 9.62 3.06 4.88
CA SER A 152 10.09 4.22 5.66
C SER A 152 11.48 4.69 5.25
N TYR A 153 12.40 3.76 4.99
CA TYR A 153 13.77 4.09 4.53
C TYR A 153 13.74 4.85 3.20
N GLN A 154 12.85 4.48 2.27
CA GLN A 154 12.77 5.11 0.97
C GLN A 154 12.23 6.54 1.09
N PHE A 155 11.25 6.80 1.96
CA PHE A 155 10.75 8.14 2.22
C PHE A 155 11.82 9.04 2.82
N ILE A 156 12.56 8.56 3.83
CA ILE A 156 13.67 9.31 4.44
C ILE A 156 14.73 9.63 3.38
N LYS A 157 15.14 8.65 2.59
CA LYS A 157 16.13 8.82 1.52
C LYS A 157 15.68 9.85 0.49
N ALA A 158 14.41 9.79 0.05
CA ALA A 158 13.86 10.75 -0.89
C ALA A 158 13.87 12.17 -0.31
N LEU A 159 13.41 12.36 0.92
CA LEU A 159 13.41 13.66 1.58
C LEU A 159 14.84 14.24 1.70
N LEU A 160 15.78 13.45 2.18
CA LEU A 160 17.18 13.91 2.34
C LEU A 160 17.86 14.26 1.01
N ASN A 161 17.50 13.58 -0.09
CA ASN A 161 18.05 13.84 -1.40
C ASN A 161 17.47 15.10 -2.07
N HIS A 162 16.23 15.45 -1.74
CA HIS A 162 15.47 16.49 -2.48
C HIS A 162 15.17 17.74 -1.65
N GLU A 163 15.40 17.71 -0.32
CA GLU A 163 15.17 18.84 0.57
C GLU A 163 16.46 19.38 1.16
N GLN A 164 16.80 20.60 0.77
CA GLN A 164 17.94 21.31 1.38
C GLN A 164 17.51 21.97 2.70
N GLY A 165 18.43 21.96 3.68
CA GLY A 165 18.19 22.61 4.97
C GLY A 165 17.11 21.95 5.81
N LEU A 166 16.91 20.63 5.64
CA LEU A 166 16.05 19.85 6.53
C LEU A 166 16.82 19.48 7.80
N HIS A 167 16.35 19.95 8.95
CA HIS A 167 16.91 19.62 10.26
C HIS A 167 16.02 18.58 10.93
N ILE A 168 16.54 17.35 11.08
CA ILE A 168 15.79 16.23 11.69
C ILE A 168 16.23 16.11 13.15
N ASP A 169 15.56 16.87 14.00
CA ASP A 169 15.72 16.86 15.46
C ASP A 169 14.41 17.29 16.13
N ASN A 170 14.30 17.13 17.45
CA ASN A 170 13.08 17.44 18.19
C ASN A 170 12.66 18.92 18.20
N GLU A 171 13.56 19.83 17.92
CA GLU A 171 13.23 21.27 17.86
C GLU A 171 12.59 21.65 16.53
N HIS A 172 13.04 21.01 15.44
CA HIS A 172 12.71 21.43 14.09
C HIS A 172 11.82 20.45 13.31
N PHE A 173 11.67 19.19 13.80
CA PHE A 173 11.00 18.16 13.03
C PHE A 173 10.06 17.29 13.88
N MET A 174 8.98 16.82 13.26
CA MET A 174 8.00 15.96 13.94
C MET A 174 7.34 14.99 12.95
N ILE A 175 6.94 13.82 13.44
CA ILE A 175 6.12 12.87 12.68
C ILE A 175 4.66 13.01 13.12
N ILE A 176 3.75 13.02 12.16
CA ILE A 176 2.31 13.15 12.42
C ILE A 176 1.56 11.94 11.87
N SER A 177 0.73 11.35 12.73
CA SER A 177 -0.29 10.38 12.32
C SER A 177 -1.60 11.09 12.01
N PRO A 178 -2.20 10.88 10.82
CA PRO A 178 -3.47 11.51 10.47
C PRO A 178 -4.66 10.95 11.26
N ASP A 179 -4.55 9.72 11.77
CA ASP A 179 -5.55 9.08 12.62
C ASP A 179 -4.95 7.91 13.42
N GLU A 180 -5.80 7.20 14.15
CA GLU A 180 -5.41 6.07 15.01
C GLU A 180 -4.87 4.88 14.22
N GLY A 181 -5.34 4.68 12.99
CA GLY A 181 -4.92 3.58 12.11
C GLY A 181 -3.45 3.68 11.70
N SER A 182 -2.94 4.90 11.55
CA SER A 182 -1.56 5.15 11.12
C SER A 182 -0.57 5.37 12.27
N MET A 183 -1.04 5.28 13.52
CA MET A 183 -0.22 5.58 14.71
C MET A 183 1.01 4.68 14.82
N SER A 184 0.89 3.38 14.57
CA SER A 184 2.02 2.44 14.70
C SER A 184 3.15 2.74 13.72
N ARG A 185 2.82 3.13 12.47
CA ARG A 185 3.83 3.52 11.47
C ARG A 185 4.46 4.88 11.79
N ALA A 186 3.69 5.81 12.33
CA ALA A 186 4.22 7.10 12.79
C ALA A 186 5.20 6.91 13.97
N ILE A 187 4.86 6.09 14.95
CA ILE A 187 5.76 5.72 16.05
C ILE A 187 7.04 5.06 15.53
N TYR A 188 6.91 4.12 14.60
CA TYR A 188 8.06 3.44 14.01
C TYR A 188 9.00 4.44 13.32
N LEU A 189 8.47 5.35 12.50
CA LEU A 189 9.26 6.36 11.80
C LEU A 189 9.89 7.38 12.77
N ALA A 190 9.14 7.85 13.76
CA ALA A 190 9.62 8.77 14.79
C ALA A 190 10.78 8.17 15.59
N ASN A 191 10.67 6.88 15.98
CA ASN A 191 11.75 6.17 16.68
C ASN A 191 13.02 6.03 15.83
N ILE A 192 12.89 5.75 14.52
CA ILE A 192 14.06 5.67 13.62
C ILE A 192 14.76 7.01 13.53
N LEU A 193 14.01 8.11 13.45
CA LEU A 193 14.55 9.45 13.29
C LEU A 193 14.96 10.11 14.63
N GLY A 194 14.53 9.55 15.77
CA GLY A 194 14.78 10.10 17.08
C GLY A 194 14.03 11.42 17.32
N VAL A 195 12.82 11.58 16.77
CA VAL A 195 12.01 12.80 16.86
C VAL A 195 10.66 12.54 17.52
N ASP A 196 10.02 13.62 17.97
CA ASP A 196 8.68 13.57 18.56
C ASP A 196 7.62 13.17 17.50
N MET A 197 6.50 12.64 17.99
CA MET A 197 5.31 12.43 17.18
C MET A 197 4.08 13.12 17.76
N GLY A 198 3.14 13.43 16.86
CA GLY A 198 1.80 13.84 17.19
C GLY A 198 0.77 13.04 16.40
N MET A 199 -0.48 13.08 16.82
CA MET A 199 -1.57 12.44 16.10
C MET A 199 -2.84 13.27 16.11
N TYR A 200 -3.67 13.05 15.11
CA TYR A 200 -5.06 13.50 15.12
C TYR A 200 -6.00 12.33 15.39
N TYR A 201 -7.07 12.60 16.12
CA TYR A 201 -8.17 11.66 16.22
C TYR A 201 -9.50 12.32 15.85
N LYS A 202 -10.40 11.49 15.34
CA LYS A 202 -11.73 11.93 14.89
C LYS A 202 -12.71 11.80 16.06
N ARG A 203 -13.08 12.93 16.67
CA ARG A 203 -14.16 12.93 17.66
C ARG A 203 -15.50 12.88 16.95
N LEU A 204 -16.27 11.82 17.19
CA LEU A 204 -17.58 11.61 16.60
C LEU A 204 -18.67 12.32 17.40
N ASP A 205 -19.68 12.84 16.72
CA ASP A 205 -20.90 13.38 17.34
C ASP A 205 -21.92 12.25 17.55
N TYR A 206 -21.87 11.64 18.71
CA TYR A 206 -22.80 10.56 19.07
C TYR A 206 -24.24 11.02 19.26
N SER A 207 -24.53 12.34 19.32
CA SER A 207 -25.89 12.88 19.39
C SER A 207 -26.62 12.79 18.05
N LYS A 208 -25.89 12.61 16.95
CA LYS A 208 -26.42 12.54 15.59
C LYS A 208 -26.12 11.18 14.97
N ASN A 209 -27.10 10.65 14.27
CA ASN A 209 -26.95 9.44 13.46
C ASN A 209 -27.47 9.74 12.05
N ILE A 210 -26.58 9.69 11.06
CA ILE A 210 -26.89 9.94 9.65
C ILE A 210 -26.56 8.66 8.87
N GLY A 211 -27.59 7.96 8.42
CA GLY A 211 -27.42 6.73 7.65
C GLY A 211 -26.68 5.61 8.40
N GLY A 212 -26.87 5.50 9.73
CA GLY A 212 -26.21 4.50 10.57
C GLY A 212 -24.78 4.88 11.01
N ARG A 213 -24.32 6.09 10.71
CA ARG A 213 -22.99 6.59 11.09
C ARG A 213 -23.08 7.87 11.89
N HIS A 214 -22.18 8.02 12.85
CA HIS A 214 -22.02 9.27 13.58
C HIS A 214 -21.11 10.21 12.79
N PRO A 215 -21.52 11.48 12.54
CA PRO A 215 -20.68 12.44 11.82
C PRO A 215 -19.46 12.83 12.67
N ILE A 216 -18.38 13.25 12.00
CA ILE A 216 -17.19 13.77 12.67
C ILE A 216 -17.54 15.13 13.24
N ALA A 217 -17.43 15.29 14.56
CA ALA A 217 -17.65 16.56 15.25
C ALA A 217 -16.41 17.46 15.19
N ALA A 218 -15.24 16.90 15.36
CA ALA A 218 -13.96 17.61 15.33
C ALA A 218 -12.78 16.68 15.05
N TYR A 219 -11.70 17.27 14.58
CA TYR A 219 -10.36 16.68 14.57
C TYR A 219 -9.59 17.29 15.74
N GLU A 220 -9.16 16.45 16.66
CA GLU A 220 -8.42 16.90 17.84
C GLU A 220 -6.98 16.41 17.77
N PHE A 221 -6.03 17.29 18.09
CA PHE A 221 -4.61 17.01 18.03
C PHE A 221 -4.09 16.61 19.41
N LEU A 222 -3.33 15.54 19.44
CA LEU A 222 -2.56 15.06 20.59
C LEU A 222 -1.08 15.04 20.24
N GLY A 223 -0.29 15.81 20.96
CA GLY A 223 1.16 15.87 20.76
C GLY A 223 1.78 17.18 21.23
N PRO A 224 3.10 17.33 21.07
CA PRO A 224 3.82 18.57 21.37
C PRO A 224 3.41 19.72 20.43
N ASN A 225 3.94 20.94 20.73
CA ASN A 225 3.71 22.10 19.88
C ASN A 225 4.30 21.89 18.48
N VAL A 226 3.53 22.20 17.46
CA VAL A 226 3.89 22.03 16.04
C VAL A 226 4.41 23.31 15.39
N ALA A 227 4.27 24.47 16.06
CA ALA A 227 4.61 25.76 15.47
C ALA A 227 6.09 25.85 15.08
N GLY A 228 6.34 26.21 13.82
CA GLY A 228 7.67 26.36 13.25
C GLY A 228 8.38 25.05 12.88
N LYS A 229 7.82 23.87 13.22
CA LYS A 229 8.43 22.58 12.89
C LYS A 229 8.04 22.11 11.50
N ASP A 230 9.01 21.54 10.81
CA ASP A 230 8.76 20.73 9.60
C ASP A 230 8.22 19.36 10.00
N MET A 231 7.42 18.73 9.14
CA MET A 231 6.81 17.45 9.54
C MET A 231 6.52 16.51 8.39
N ILE A 232 6.58 15.21 8.70
CA ILE A 232 6.02 14.17 7.86
C ILE A 232 4.63 13.80 8.39
N LEU A 233 3.65 13.88 7.53
CA LEU A 233 2.32 13.30 7.74
C LEU A 233 2.30 11.96 7.00
N ILE A 234 2.29 10.83 7.77
CA ILE A 234 2.47 9.49 7.21
C ILE A 234 1.21 8.64 7.31
N ASP A 235 0.86 7.97 6.22
CA ASP A 235 -0.25 7.03 6.13
C ASP A 235 0.14 5.81 5.28
N ASP A 236 -0.62 4.70 5.34
CA ASP A 236 -0.41 3.57 4.44
C ASP A 236 -0.93 3.85 3.04
N MET A 237 -2.08 4.50 2.92
CA MET A 237 -2.68 4.79 1.63
C MET A 237 -3.36 6.15 1.58
N ILE A 238 -3.30 6.77 0.41
CA ILE A 238 -4.10 7.93 0.07
C ILE A 238 -5.16 7.48 -0.94
N SER A 239 -6.41 7.33 -0.49
CA SER A 239 -7.56 7.03 -1.36
C SER A 239 -8.11 8.34 -1.96
N SER A 240 -9.16 8.93 -1.39
CA SER A 240 -9.66 10.25 -1.83
C SER A 240 -8.72 11.40 -1.46
N GLY A 241 -7.98 11.29 -0.37
CA GLY A 241 -7.09 12.32 0.15
C GLY A 241 -7.74 13.32 1.09
N ASP A 242 -9.06 13.23 1.34
CA ASP A 242 -9.78 14.24 2.14
C ASP A 242 -9.24 14.33 3.56
N THR A 243 -8.95 13.20 4.21
CA THR A 243 -8.41 13.18 5.57
C THR A 243 -7.02 13.83 5.63
N ILE A 244 -6.10 13.38 4.79
CA ILE A 244 -4.70 13.84 4.85
C ILE A 244 -4.58 15.34 4.52
N LEU A 245 -5.33 15.82 3.51
CA LEU A 245 -5.36 17.25 3.17
C LEU A 245 -6.01 18.09 4.25
N LYS A 246 -7.08 17.59 4.88
CA LYS A 246 -7.71 18.28 6.01
C LYS A 246 -6.75 18.40 7.20
N ILE A 247 -6.03 17.34 7.54
CA ILE A 247 -5.06 17.37 8.63
C ILE A 247 -3.88 18.29 8.29
N ALA A 248 -3.38 18.28 7.06
CA ALA A 248 -2.32 19.19 6.64
C ALA A 248 -2.75 20.66 6.78
N SER A 249 -3.99 21.01 6.38
CA SER A 249 -4.55 22.36 6.59
C SER A 249 -4.60 22.73 8.08
N LEU A 250 -5.08 21.84 8.94
CA LEU A 250 -5.15 22.07 10.39
C LEU A 250 -3.76 22.26 11.02
N LEU A 251 -2.74 21.58 10.49
CA LEU A 251 -1.35 21.76 10.94
C LEU A 251 -0.82 23.14 10.50
N LYS A 252 -1.10 23.58 9.28
CA LYS A 252 -0.74 24.95 8.82
C LYS A 252 -1.43 26.02 9.67
N ASP A 253 -2.70 25.85 10.03
CA ASP A 253 -3.43 26.75 10.93
C ASP A 253 -2.79 26.85 12.32
N ARG A 254 -2.06 25.80 12.75
CA ARG A 254 -1.29 25.76 14.00
C ARG A 254 0.15 26.29 13.85
N GLY A 255 0.50 26.79 12.68
CA GLY A 255 1.81 27.39 12.40
C GLY A 255 2.92 26.38 12.06
N ALA A 256 2.57 25.18 11.57
CA ALA A 256 3.53 24.22 11.08
C ALA A 256 4.39 24.80 9.95
N GLY A 257 5.65 24.41 9.89
CA GLY A 257 6.59 24.74 8.82
C GLY A 257 6.26 23.98 7.52
N ARG A 258 7.24 23.30 6.95
CA ARG A 258 7.02 22.46 5.76
C ARG A 258 6.28 21.17 6.13
N ILE A 259 5.35 20.77 5.29
CA ILE A 259 4.57 19.54 5.47
C ILE A 259 4.82 18.60 4.29
N TYR A 260 5.32 17.41 4.61
CA TYR A 260 5.58 16.34 3.66
C TYR A 260 4.54 15.26 3.84
N LEU A 261 3.71 15.02 2.82
CA LEU A 261 2.74 13.94 2.82
C LEU A 261 3.44 12.67 2.33
N CYS A 262 3.46 11.62 3.13
CA CYS A 262 4.07 10.33 2.78
C CYS A 262 3.02 9.24 2.85
N SER A 263 2.93 8.43 1.80
CA SER A 263 2.01 7.29 1.76
C SER A 263 2.58 6.17 0.91
N THR A 264 2.49 4.94 1.41
CA THR A 264 2.94 3.77 0.66
C THR A 264 2.14 3.60 -0.63
N PHE A 265 0.81 3.74 -0.57
CA PHE A 265 -0.06 3.55 -1.71
C PHE A 265 -0.82 4.84 -2.05
N GLY A 266 -0.42 5.48 -3.13
CA GLY A 266 -1.17 6.61 -3.67
C GLY A 266 -2.27 6.11 -4.61
N LEU A 267 -3.45 5.77 -4.12
CA LEU A 267 -4.56 5.27 -4.95
C LEU A 267 -5.26 6.39 -5.73
N PHE A 268 -5.38 7.58 -5.14
CA PHE A 268 -5.95 8.80 -5.73
C PHE A 268 -7.28 8.58 -6.48
N THR A 269 -8.22 7.92 -5.82
CA THR A 269 -9.50 7.49 -6.39
C THR A 269 -10.34 8.63 -6.98
N ASP A 270 -10.19 9.85 -6.46
CA ASP A 270 -10.91 11.07 -6.91
C ASP A 270 -10.04 11.99 -7.78
N ASN A 271 -9.02 11.44 -8.45
CA ASN A 271 -8.00 12.20 -9.19
C ASN A 271 -7.09 13.08 -8.28
N LEU A 272 -6.28 13.88 -8.92
CA LEU A 272 -5.19 14.61 -8.26
C LEU A 272 -5.44 16.11 -8.16
N LYS A 273 -6.50 16.60 -8.78
CA LYS A 273 -6.78 18.03 -8.89
C LYS A 273 -6.79 18.71 -7.51
N LYS A 274 -7.43 18.09 -6.50
CA LYS A 274 -7.46 18.64 -5.14
C LYS A 274 -6.08 18.71 -4.47
N PHE A 275 -5.16 17.81 -4.82
CA PHE A 275 -3.78 17.87 -4.34
C PHE A 275 -3.01 19.01 -5.02
N ASP A 276 -3.20 19.21 -6.31
CA ASP A 276 -2.60 20.33 -7.04
C ASP A 276 -3.11 21.68 -6.50
N GLU A 277 -4.40 21.79 -6.25
CA GLU A 277 -5.03 22.97 -5.62
C GLU A 277 -4.51 23.23 -4.19
N ALA A 278 -4.43 22.18 -3.37
CA ALA A 278 -3.92 22.28 -2.00
C ALA A 278 -2.42 22.62 -1.95
N HIS A 279 -1.62 22.07 -2.85
CA HIS A 279 -0.21 22.42 -2.99
C HIS A 279 -0.03 23.89 -3.42
N ALA A 280 -0.78 24.33 -4.42
CA ALA A 280 -0.78 25.73 -4.87
C ALA A 280 -1.21 26.72 -3.75
N ALA A 281 -2.10 26.27 -2.85
CA ALA A 281 -2.51 27.01 -1.67
C ALA A 281 -1.51 26.94 -0.49
N GLY A 282 -0.39 26.22 -0.62
CA GLY A 282 0.63 26.09 0.42
C GLY A 282 0.20 25.20 1.61
N VAL A 283 -0.77 24.31 1.42
CA VAL A 283 -1.24 23.39 2.47
C VAL A 283 -0.20 22.31 2.78
N PHE A 284 0.55 21.88 1.78
CA PHE A 284 1.69 20.98 1.93
C PHE A 284 2.77 21.32 0.91
N ASP A 285 3.99 20.85 1.16
CA ASP A 285 5.16 21.17 0.33
C ASP A 285 5.49 20.06 -0.67
N LYS A 286 5.43 18.79 -0.25
CA LYS A 286 5.63 17.63 -1.14
C LYS A 286 4.70 16.49 -0.79
N LEU A 287 4.40 15.68 -1.81
CA LEU A 287 3.70 14.42 -1.70
C LEU A 287 4.60 13.31 -2.23
N LEU A 288 4.94 12.36 -1.36
CA LEU A 288 5.79 11.21 -1.63
C LEU A 288 4.96 9.93 -1.58
N THR A 289 5.05 9.13 -2.60
CA THR A 289 4.38 7.82 -2.66
C THR A 289 5.27 6.82 -3.38
N THR A 290 5.12 5.55 -3.07
CA THR A 290 5.83 4.49 -3.77
C THR A 290 5.22 4.25 -5.16
N ASN A 291 5.92 3.47 -5.99
CA ASN A 291 5.44 3.01 -7.29
C ASN A 291 4.89 1.57 -7.25
N MET A 292 4.47 1.10 -6.09
CA MET A 292 4.02 -0.29 -5.88
C MET A 292 2.63 -0.59 -6.43
N VAL A 293 1.84 0.43 -6.73
CA VAL A 293 0.55 0.30 -7.43
C VAL A 293 0.59 1.07 -8.74
N TYR A 294 -0.06 0.51 -9.78
CA TYR A 294 -0.11 1.17 -11.07
C TYR A 294 -0.93 2.45 -10.99
N GLN A 295 -0.33 3.54 -11.47
CA GLN A 295 -0.96 4.86 -11.48
C GLN A 295 -1.02 5.41 -12.90
N ILE A 296 -2.21 5.79 -13.35
CA ILE A 296 -2.39 6.53 -14.58
C ILE A 296 -2.25 8.02 -14.27
N GLY A 297 -1.29 8.67 -14.91
CA GLY A 297 -1.19 10.12 -14.91
C GLY A 297 0.17 10.67 -14.46
N ARG A 298 0.48 11.82 -15.00
CA ARG A 298 1.67 12.61 -14.68
C ARG A 298 1.33 13.54 -13.53
N ALA A 299 2.13 13.53 -12.51
CA ALA A 299 2.07 14.52 -11.46
C ALA A 299 3.21 15.52 -11.61
N SER A 300 2.88 16.80 -11.60
CA SER A 300 3.85 17.89 -11.61
C SER A 300 4.53 18.11 -10.26
N CYS A 301 3.93 17.63 -9.15
CA CYS A 301 4.39 17.86 -7.78
C CYS A 301 4.78 16.58 -7.04
N ARG A 302 5.17 15.50 -7.75
CA ARG A 302 5.32 14.18 -7.16
C ARG A 302 6.67 13.58 -7.44
N GLU A 303 7.24 13.03 -6.41
CA GLU A 303 8.35 12.12 -6.53
C GLU A 303 7.86 10.71 -6.23
N ARG A 304 8.21 9.77 -7.13
CA ARG A 304 8.06 8.35 -6.90
C ARG A 304 9.32 7.85 -6.23
N VAL A 305 9.16 7.16 -5.14
CA VAL A 305 10.26 6.57 -4.37
C VAL A 305 10.47 5.13 -4.75
#